data_03e4d1e95dcda4322711c126d840e80d
#
_entry.id   03e4d1e95dcda4322711c126d840e80d
#
_cell.length_a   1.000
_cell.length_b   1.000
_cell.length_c   1.000
_cell.angle_alpha   90.00
_cell.angle_beta   90.00
_cell.angle_gamma   90.00
#
_symmetry.space_group_name_H-M   'P 1'
#
loop_
_entity.id
_entity.type
_entity.pdbx_description
1 polymer ?
#
loop_
_entity_poly.entity_id
_entity_poly.type
_entity_poly.pdbx_seq_one_letter_code
_entity_poly.pdbx_strand_id
1 'polypeptide(L)'
;MPSENDLAVWCRVCNTPLALPDLVAALRNVRAQWAEWRRITATGHTRRQQRGREIESETRQLRIYNPTIVPGLLQTKDYARAVLTQCIGFLGTPDDLDTAVAARMARQEILRSGGARIAVLIHEAALHTTLGDDDVMAGQMRHLLDTAFGNPRLSFAVVPPRAPFVYLSGSFHLFDRRQVLIETASAELSITAPSELELYERLWAGLCGHAVHGDAARALIVSALDGRTNPGASPTTSTR
;
A
#
# COMPACT_ATOMS: atom_id res chain seq x y z
N MET A 1 19.08 18.91 4.14
CA MET A 1 19.99 17.79 3.80
C MET A 1 21.42 18.30 3.81
N PRO A 2 22.40 17.53 4.32
CA PRO A 2 23.79 17.94 4.31
C PRO A 2 24.32 18.12 2.88
N SER A 3 25.36 18.90 2.71
CA SER A 3 26.14 18.99 1.48
C SER A 3 27.24 17.92 1.44
N GLU A 4 27.84 17.67 0.28
CA GLU A 4 29.01 16.79 0.19
C GLU A 4 30.21 17.36 1.01
N ASN A 5 30.31 18.69 1.10
CA ASN A 5 31.30 19.34 1.94
C ASN A 5 31.06 19.09 3.44
N ASP A 6 29.79 19.09 3.89
CA ASP A 6 29.48 18.76 5.29
C ASP A 6 29.87 17.33 5.61
N LEU A 7 29.65 16.37 4.69
CA LEU A 7 30.09 14.99 4.85
C LEU A 7 31.61 14.88 4.92
N ALA A 8 32.34 15.65 4.10
CA ALA A 8 33.80 15.67 4.14
C ALA A 8 34.34 16.21 5.48
N VAL A 9 33.67 17.27 6.01
CA VAL A 9 34.01 17.81 7.32
C VAL A 9 33.71 16.78 8.42
N TRP A 10 32.55 16.15 8.40
CA TRP A 10 32.17 15.12 9.39
C TRP A 10 33.11 13.93 9.38
N CYS A 11 33.47 13.39 8.20
CA CYS A 11 34.42 12.29 8.10
C CYS A 11 35.78 12.65 8.65
N ARG A 12 36.24 13.89 8.47
CA ARG A 12 37.50 14.39 9.00
C ARG A 12 37.44 14.47 10.52
N VAL A 13 36.40 15.08 11.08
CA VAL A 13 36.22 15.24 12.52
C VAL A 13 36.08 13.88 13.22
N CYS A 14 35.35 12.93 12.61
CA CYS A 14 35.17 11.58 13.13
C CYS A 14 36.34 10.63 12.82
N ASN A 15 37.38 11.09 12.17
CA ASN A 15 38.54 10.28 11.73
C ASN A 15 38.15 9.04 10.90
N THR A 16 37.16 9.20 9.99
CA THR A 16 36.64 8.13 9.12
C THR A 16 36.71 8.52 7.63
N PRO A 17 37.86 8.92 7.08
CA PRO A 17 37.95 9.43 5.71
C PRO A 17 37.54 8.41 4.65
N LEU A 18 37.70 7.11 4.92
CA LEU A 18 37.33 6.03 4.00
C LEU A 18 35.82 5.88 3.84
N ALA A 19 35.01 6.41 4.76
CA ALA A 19 33.52 6.37 4.65
C ALA A 19 32.96 7.47 3.72
N LEU A 20 33.75 8.46 3.34
CA LEU A 20 33.28 9.60 2.54
C LEU A 20 32.67 9.20 1.18
N PRO A 21 33.27 8.31 0.38
CA PRO A 21 32.69 7.90 -0.90
C PRO A 21 31.30 7.27 -0.74
N ASP A 22 31.14 6.40 0.26
CA ASP A 22 29.88 5.70 0.52
C ASP A 22 28.80 6.67 1.02
N LEU A 23 29.15 7.61 1.90
CA LEU A 23 28.24 8.64 2.38
C LEU A 23 27.81 9.61 1.27
N VAL A 24 28.73 9.98 0.37
CA VAL A 24 28.41 10.79 -0.81
C VAL A 24 27.48 10.04 -1.75
N ALA A 25 27.73 8.76 -2.00
CA ALA A 25 26.85 7.91 -2.81
C ALA A 25 25.44 7.80 -2.18
N ALA A 26 25.35 7.55 -0.88
CA ALA A 26 24.09 7.52 -0.14
C ALA A 26 23.33 8.85 -0.23
N LEU A 27 24.01 9.98 -0.04
CA LEU A 27 23.40 11.31 -0.17
C LEU A 27 22.85 11.56 -1.58
N ARG A 28 23.60 11.19 -2.62
CA ARG A 28 23.18 11.33 -4.01
C ARG A 28 21.96 10.45 -4.31
N ASN A 29 21.92 9.22 -3.81
CA ASN A 29 20.79 8.31 -3.95
C ASN A 29 19.53 8.89 -3.30
N VAL A 30 19.62 9.38 -2.07
CA VAL A 30 18.50 10.02 -1.37
C VAL A 30 18.00 11.25 -2.14
N ARG A 31 18.89 12.10 -2.64
CA ARG A 31 18.52 13.27 -3.46
C ARG A 31 17.83 12.88 -4.76
N ALA A 32 18.30 11.82 -5.43
CA ALA A 32 17.71 11.32 -6.66
C ALA A 32 16.29 10.78 -6.41
N GLN A 33 16.07 10.04 -5.32
CA GLN A 33 14.73 9.55 -4.92
C GLN A 33 13.77 10.70 -4.61
N TRP A 34 14.21 11.75 -3.91
CA TRP A 34 13.42 12.96 -3.65
C TRP A 34 13.07 13.74 -4.91
N ALA A 35 14.03 13.88 -5.83
CA ALA A 35 13.80 14.54 -7.11
C ALA A 35 12.80 13.76 -7.97
N GLU A 36 12.91 12.43 -7.98
CA GLU A 36 11.99 11.56 -8.70
C GLU A 36 10.57 11.62 -8.13
N TRP A 37 10.40 11.59 -6.80
CA TRP A 37 9.08 11.74 -6.18
C TRP A 37 8.41 13.07 -6.54
N ARG A 38 9.14 14.19 -6.43
CA ARG A 38 8.62 15.50 -6.85
C ARG A 38 8.24 15.53 -8.33
N ARG A 39 9.01 14.87 -9.18
CA ARG A 39 8.71 14.76 -10.61
C ARG A 39 7.47 13.91 -10.87
N ILE A 40 7.33 12.78 -10.17
CA ILE A 40 6.18 11.90 -10.30
C ILE A 40 4.91 12.61 -9.83
N THR A 41 4.93 13.28 -8.70
CA THR A 41 3.77 14.02 -8.18
C THR A 41 3.44 15.25 -9.03
N ALA A 42 4.45 15.95 -9.55
CA ALA A 42 4.24 17.10 -10.44
C ALA A 42 3.62 16.73 -11.79
N THR A 43 3.73 15.47 -12.23
CA THR A 43 3.16 14.97 -13.49
C THR A 43 1.78 14.34 -13.36
N GLY A 44 1.20 14.32 -12.14
CA GLY A 44 -0.11 13.75 -11.85
C GLY A 44 -0.08 12.27 -11.47
N HIS A 45 -1.24 11.76 -11.08
CA HIS A 45 -1.41 10.39 -10.58
C HIS A 45 -1.49 9.33 -11.68
N THR A 46 -1.86 9.70 -12.90
CA THR A 46 -1.94 8.78 -14.05
C THR A 46 -0.61 8.09 -14.31
N ARG A 47 0.47 8.86 -14.37
CA ARG A 47 1.83 8.32 -14.60
C ARG A 47 2.26 7.38 -13.48
N ARG A 48 1.88 7.67 -12.25
CA ARG A 48 2.14 6.80 -11.11
C ARG A 48 1.43 5.45 -11.25
N GLN A 49 0.17 5.43 -11.69
CA GLN A 49 -0.56 4.20 -11.96
C GLN A 49 0.09 3.39 -13.08
N GLN A 50 0.58 4.04 -14.14
CA GLN A 50 1.29 3.39 -15.24
C GLN A 50 2.59 2.73 -14.78
N ARG A 51 3.40 3.44 -13.97
CA ARG A 51 4.63 2.87 -13.38
C ARG A 51 4.34 1.66 -12.49
N GLY A 52 3.29 1.73 -11.68
CA GLY A 52 2.86 0.59 -10.88
C GLY A 52 2.54 -0.63 -11.74
N ARG A 53 1.85 -0.43 -12.87
CA ARG A 53 1.52 -1.49 -13.83
C ARG A 53 2.77 -2.13 -14.45
N GLU A 54 3.79 -1.34 -14.79
CA GLU A 54 5.06 -1.83 -15.33
C GLU A 54 5.75 -2.78 -14.33
N ILE A 55 5.93 -2.36 -13.08
CA ILE A 55 6.54 -3.17 -12.02
C ILE A 55 5.72 -4.46 -11.76
N GLU A 56 4.39 -4.32 -11.69
CA GLU A 56 3.48 -5.45 -11.46
C GLU A 56 3.53 -6.47 -12.60
N SER A 57 3.69 -6.05 -13.85
CA SER A 57 3.73 -6.94 -15.02
C SER A 57 4.95 -7.86 -15.04
N GLU A 58 6.05 -7.45 -14.41
CA GLU A 58 7.30 -8.21 -14.31
C GLU A 58 7.38 -9.06 -13.05
N THR A 59 6.36 -8.97 -12.18
CA THR A 59 6.35 -9.59 -10.86
C THR A 59 5.65 -10.95 -10.91
N ARG A 60 6.24 -11.98 -10.28
CA ARG A 60 5.65 -13.31 -10.13
C ARG A 60 4.87 -13.46 -8.84
N GLN A 61 5.31 -12.78 -7.78
CA GLN A 61 4.67 -12.77 -6.48
C GLN A 61 4.56 -11.34 -5.96
N LEU A 62 3.34 -10.81 -5.90
CA LEU A 62 3.03 -9.51 -5.33
C LEU A 62 2.37 -9.68 -3.97
N ARG A 63 2.92 -9.05 -2.94
CA ARG A 63 2.35 -9.04 -1.60
C ARG A 63 2.11 -7.61 -1.17
N ILE A 64 0.89 -7.30 -0.80
CA ILE A 64 0.42 -5.95 -0.47
C ILE A 64 -0.09 -5.94 0.95
N TYR A 65 0.49 -5.12 1.81
CA TYR A 65 -0.08 -4.77 3.11
C TYR A 65 -0.56 -3.33 3.10
N ASN A 66 -1.80 -3.12 3.51
CA ASN A 66 -2.36 -1.78 3.68
C ASN A 66 -3.22 -1.73 4.97
N PRO A 67 -2.80 -0.95 5.99
CA PRO A 67 -3.52 -0.91 7.24
C PRO A 67 -4.77 -0.02 7.25
N THR A 68 -4.89 0.92 6.31
CA THR A 68 -5.86 2.03 6.41
C THR A 68 -6.92 2.08 5.33
N ILE A 69 -6.62 1.57 4.14
CA ILE A 69 -7.54 1.58 2.99
C ILE A 69 -7.46 0.27 2.21
N VAL A 70 -8.49 -0.03 1.43
CA VAL A 70 -8.44 -1.15 0.49
C VAL A 70 -7.40 -0.87 -0.59
N PRO A 71 -6.47 -1.81 -0.89
CA PRO A 71 -5.46 -1.62 -1.93
C PRO A 71 -6.06 -1.39 -3.33
N GLY A 72 -5.37 -0.59 -4.16
CA GLY A 72 -5.85 -0.17 -5.48
C GLY A 72 -6.29 -1.29 -6.42
N LEU A 73 -5.66 -2.46 -6.32
CA LEU A 73 -6.03 -3.64 -7.13
C LEU A 73 -7.41 -4.22 -6.79
N LEU A 74 -7.95 -3.92 -5.61
CA LEU A 74 -9.26 -4.40 -5.15
C LEU A 74 -10.29 -3.27 -4.98
N GLN A 75 -10.01 -2.07 -5.49
CA GLN A 75 -10.93 -0.94 -5.38
C GLN A 75 -12.00 -0.95 -6.48
N THR A 76 -13.21 -0.53 -6.12
CA THR A 76 -14.22 -0.11 -7.11
C THR A 76 -13.80 1.21 -7.76
N LYS A 77 -14.44 1.56 -8.88
CA LYS A 77 -14.18 2.84 -9.55
C LYS A 77 -14.49 4.04 -8.65
N ASP A 78 -15.59 3.99 -7.91
CA ASP A 78 -16.04 5.10 -7.06
C ASP A 78 -15.15 5.24 -5.82
N TYR A 79 -14.77 4.13 -5.20
CA TYR A 79 -13.80 4.13 -4.10
C TYR A 79 -12.42 4.64 -4.56
N ALA A 80 -11.94 4.20 -5.73
CA ALA A 80 -10.70 4.69 -6.33
C ALA A 80 -10.74 6.19 -6.61
N ARG A 81 -11.89 6.70 -7.08
CA ARG A 81 -12.13 8.12 -7.27
C ARG A 81 -12.04 8.88 -5.95
N ALA A 82 -12.71 8.41 -4.91
CA ALA A 82 -12.66 9.04 -3.59
C ALA A 82 -11.21 9.10 -3.04
N VAL A 83 -10.45 8.00 -3.14
CA VAL A 83 -9.03 7.97 -2.74
C VAL A 83 -8.20 8.98 -3.52
N LEU A 84 -8.31 8.98 -4.86
CA LEU A 84 -7.50 9.85 -5.71
C LEU A 84 -7.86 11.33 -5.53
N THR A 85 -9.13 11.66 -5.31
CA THR A 85 -9.56 13.01 -4.98
C THR A 85 -8.86 13.53 -3.71
N GLN A 86 -8.81 12.69 -2.66
CA GLN A 86 -8.09 13.04 -1.44
C GLN A 86 -6.58 13.20 -1.68
N CYS A 87 -5.97 12.31 -2.47
CA CYS A 87 -4.55 12.39 -2.79
C CYS A 87 -4.21 13.66 -3.58
N ILE A 88 -5.00 13.99 -4.61
CA ILE A 88 -4.81 15.19 -5.43
C ILE A 88 -4.94 16.46 -4.56
N GLY A 89 -6.00 16.54 -3.74
CA GLY A 89 -6.23 17.67 -2.86
C GLY A 89 -5.15 17.86 -1.80
N PHE A 90 -4.70 16.76 -1.17
CA PHE A 90 -3.66 16.79 -0.13
C PHE A 90 -2.27 17.16 -0.69
N LEU A 91 -1.90 16.59 -1.84
CA LEU A 91 -0.58 16.80 -2.44
C LEU A 91 -0.52 18.07 -3.31
N GLY A 92 -1.66 18.68 -3.65
CA GLY A 92 -1.71 19.83 -4.56
C GLY A 92 -1.19 19.48 -5.96
N THR A 93 -1.41 18.27 -6.44
CA THR A 93 -0.97 17.81 -7.76
C THR A 93 -1.94 18.28 -8.86
N PRO A 94 -1.53 18.28 -10.15
CA PRO A 94 -2.45 18.55 -11.25
C PRO A 94 -3.67 17.64 -11.19
N ASP A 95 -4.84 18.17 -11.54
CA ASP A 95 -6.09 17.41 -11.59
C ASP A 95 -6.13 16.53 -12.85
N ASP A 96 -5.70 15.29 -12.68
CA ASP A 96 -5.80 14.23 -13.69
C ASP A 96 -6.72 13.10 -13.23
N LEU A 97 -7.69 13.39 -12.36
CA LEU A 97 -8.52 12.42 -11.64
C LEU A 97 -9.13 11.35 -12.54
N ASP A 98 -9.79 11.72 -13.63
CA ASP A 98 -10.49 10.76 -14.50
C ASP A 98 -9.52 9.79 -15.18
N THR A 99 -8.40 10.29 -15.66
CA THR A 99 -7.37 9.46 -16.30
C THR A 99 -6.62 8.61 -15.29
N ALA A 100 -6.40 9.10 -14.07
CA ALA A 100 -5.79 8.35 -12.99
C ALA A 100 -6.70 7.21 -12.49
N VAL A 101 -8.01 7.45 -12.38
CA VAL A 101 -9.01 6.42 -12.08
C VAL A 101 -9.03 5.36 -13.17
N ALA A 102 -9.11 5.75 -14.44
CA ALA A 102 -9.08 4.81 -15.56
C ALA A 102 -7.80 3.96 -15.56
N ALA A 103 -6.64 4.56 -15.34
CA ALA A 103 -5.36 3.87 -15.25
C ALA A 103 -5.32 2.90 -14.05
N ARG A 104 -5.89 3.26 -12.89
CA ARG A 104 -6.00 2.38 -11.72
C ARG A 104 -6.91 1.18 -12.01
N MET A 105 -8.05 1.38 -12.65
CA MET A 105 -8.92 0.26 -13.05
C MET A 105 -8.21 -0.67 -14.07
N ALA A 106 -7.47 -0.13 -15.01
CA ALA A 106 -6.72 -0.92 -15.99
C ALA A 106 -5.63 -1.80 -15.33
N ARG A 107 -5.03 -1.38 -14.20
CA ARG A 107 -4.06 -2.20 -13.44
C ARG A 107 -4.67 -3.48 -12.88
N GLN A 108 -5.96 -3.50 -12.58
CA GLN A 108 -6.65 -4.65 -12.01
C GLN A 108 -6.71 -5.84 -12.96
N GLU A 109 -6.36 -5.65 -14.24
CA GLU A 109 -6.24 -6.74 -15.22
C GLU A 109 -5.25 -7.82 -14.77
N ILE A 110 -4.25 -7.49 -13.95
CA ILE A 110 -3.31 -8.47 -13.37
C ILE A 110 -4.03 -9.56 -12.55
N LEU A 111 -5.18 -9.25 -11.95
CA LEU A 111 -6.00 -10.21 -11.22
C LEU A 111 -6.64 -11.26 -12.14
N ARG A 112 -6.90 -10.91 -13.40
CA ARG A 112 -7.60 -11.75 -14.38
C ARG A 112 -6.64 -12.48 -15.32
N SER A 113 -5.72 -11.75 -15.94
CA SER A 113 -4.89 -12.24 -17.04
C SER A 113 -3.42 -12.41 -16.69
N GLY A 114 -2.95 -11.92 -15.53
CA GLY A 114 -1.54 -11.98 -15.12
C GLY A 114 -1.09 -13.36 -14.69
N GLY A 115 0.22 -13.64 -14.79
CA GLY A 115 0.87 -14.83 -14.24
C GLY A 115 1.24 -14.73 -12.76
N ALA A 116 1.06 -13.55 -12.15
CA ALA A 116 1.45 -13.28 -10.78
C ALA A 116 0.52 -13.97 -9.76
N ARG A 117 1.11 -14.43 -8.65
CA ARG A 117 0.39 -14.75 -7.41
C ARG A 117 0.32 -13.49 -6.57
N ILE A 118 -0.87 -13.11 -6.14
CA ILE A 118 -1.12 -11.88 -5.40
C ILE A 118 -1.62 -12.24 -4.00
N ALA A 119 -0.98 -11.70 -2.98
CA ALA A 119 -1.44 -11.81 -1.61
C ALA A 119 -1.73 -10.40 -1.07
N VAL A 120 -2.95 -10.18 -0.62
CA VAL A 120 -3.40 -8.92 -0.05
C VAL A 120 -3.71 -9.12 1.41
N LEU A 121 -3.11 -8.32 2.25
CA LEU A 121 -3.32 -8.27 3.67
C LEU A 121 -3.73 -6.85 4.05
N ILE A 122 -4.90 -6.70 4.64
CA ILE A 122 -5.36 -5.43 5.18
C ILE A 122 -5.53 -5.53 6.68
N HIS A 123 -5.49 -4.40 7.36
CA HIS A 123 -6.00 -4.32 8.74
C HIS A 123 -7.52 -4.10 8.69
N GLU A 124 -8.25 -4.62 9.66
CA GLU A 124 -9.71 -4.43 9.73
C GLU A 124 -10.12 -2.95 9.68
N ALA A 125 -9.29 -2.04 10.20
CA ALA A 125 -9.50 -0.61 10.09
C ALA A 125 -9.72 -0.12 8.65
N ALA A 126 -9.13 -0.78 7.66
CA ALA A 126 -9.32 -0.44 6.24
C ALA A 126 -10.76 -0.67 5.74
N LEU A 127 -11.52 -1.55 6.39
CA LEU A 127 -12.94 -1.80 6.08
C LEU A 127 -13.84 -0.68 6.63
N HIS A 128 -13.38 0.03 7.66
CA HIS A 128 -14.14 1.04 8.38
C HIS A 128 -13.73 2.48 8.06
N THR A 129 -12.53 2.70 7.51
CA THR A 129 -12.07 4.04 7.08
C THR A 129 -12.98 4.56 5.98
N THR A 130 -13.72 5.63 6.25
CA THR A 130 -14.68 6.19 5.33
C THR A 130 -13.99 6.97 4.20
N LEU A 131 -14.32 6.58 2.97
CA LEU A 131 -13.90 7.23 1.74
C LEU A 131 -15.13 7.41 0.86
N GLY A 132 -15.41 8.65 0.49
CA GLY A 132 -16.67 9.01 -0.14
C GLY A 132 -17.82 8.98 0.88
N ASP A 133 -18.94 8.39 0.49
CA ASP A 133 -20.14 8.19 1.32
C ASP A 133 -20.39 6.70 1.64
N ASP A 134 -21.49 6.42 2.32
CA ASP A 134 -21.85 5.04 2.70
C ASP A 134 -22.19 4.17 1.49
N ASP A 135 -22.68 4.73 0.39
CA ASP A 135 -22.93 3.98 -0.85
C ASP A 135 -21.63 3.53 -1.52
N VAL A 136 -20.63 4.41 -1.56
CA VAL A 136 -19.26 4.09 -2.04
C VAL A 136 -18.66 2.99 -1.18
N MET A 137 -18.75 3.12 0.16
CA MET A 137 -18.21 2.12 1.09
C MET A 137 -18.95 0.78 0.96
N ALA A 138 -20.27 0.78 0.93
CA ALA A 138 -21.06 -0.44 0.76
C ALA A 138 -20.77 -1.12 -0.60
N GLY A 139 -20.64 -0.34 -1.67
CA GLY A 139 -20.22 -0.83 -2.99
C GLY A 139 -18.85 -1.49 -2.95
N GLN A 140 -17.90 -0.89 -2.22
CA GLN A 140 -16.56 -1.45 -2.03
C GLN A 140 -16.58 -2.76 -1.24
N MET A 141 -17.38 -2.86 -0.17
CA MET A 141 -17.48 -4.10 0.61
C MET A 141 -18.11 -5.24 -0.22
N ARG A 142 -19.17 -4.97 -0.97
CA ARG A 142 -19.75 -5.97 -1.90
C ARG A 142 -18.73 -6.42 -2.94
N HIS A 143 -17.99 -5.50 -3.52
CA HIS A 143 -16.92 -5.82 -4.48
C HIS A 143 -15.84 -6.72 -3.87
N LEU A 144 -15.43 -6.48 -2.62
CA LEU A 144 -14.49 -7.38 -1.93
C LEU A 144 -15.05 -8.78 -1.74
N LEU A 145 -16.34 -8.90 -1.35
CA LEU A 145 -17.00 -10.20 -1.20
C LEU A 145 -17.03 -11.00 -2.51
N ASP A 146 -17.16 -10.31 -3.64
CA ASP A 146 -17.23 -10.93 -4.97
C ASP A 146 -15.82 -11.28 -5.52
N THR A 147 -14.81 -10.45 -5.24
CA THR A 147 -13.51 -10.55 -5.92
C THR A 147 -12.39 -11.14 -5.09
N ALA A 148 -12.44 -10.98 -3.75
CA ALA A 148 -11.35 -11.42 -2.88
C ALA A 148 -11.35 -12.94 -2.63
N PHE A 149 -12.47 -13.61 -2.88
CA PHE A 149 -12.66 -15.03 -2.61
C PHE A 149 -13.09 -15.76 -3.90
N GLY A 150 -12.31 -16.70 -4.36
CA GLY A 150 -12.62 -17.48 -5.57
C GLY A 150 -11.61 -17.35 -6.69
N ASN A 151 -10.69 -16.39 -6.62
CA ASN A 151 -9.57 -16.33 -7.54
C ASN A 151 -8.39 -17.14 -6.98
N PRO A 152 -7.97 -18.24 -7.62
CA PRO A 152 -6.91 -19.11 -7.09
C PRO A 152 -5.52 -18.43 -7.04
N ARG A 153 -5.37 -17.29 -7.70
CA ARG A 153 -4.13 -16.51 -7.68
C ARG A 153 -4.13 -15.36 -6.67
N LEU A 154 -5.29 -15.09 -6.06
CA LEU A 154 -5.45 -14.04 -5.05
C LEU A 154 -5.68 -14.67 -3.68
N SER A 155 -4.76 -14.43 -2.76
CA SER A 155 -4.94 -14.69 -1.34
C SER A 155 -5.32 -13.38 -0.65
N PHE A 156 -6.45 -13.37 0.05
CA PHE A 156 -6.90 -12.21 0.80
C PHE A 156 -7.05 -12.54 2.28
N ALA A 157 -6.58 -11.64 3.14
CA ALA A 157 -6.67 -11.81 4.58
C ALA A 157 -6.83 -10.46 5.30
N VAL A 158 -7.36 -10.52 6.51
CA VAL A 158 -7.61 -9.35 7.37
C VAL A 158 -6.93 -9.56 8.71
N VAL A 159 -6.15 -8.58 9.15
CA VAL A 159 -5.59 -8.54 10.50
C VAL A 159 -6.64 -7.90 11.41
N PRO A 160 -7.19 -8.62 12.42
CA PRO A 160 -8.19 -8.08 13.32
C PRO A 160 -7.58 -7.06 14.30
N PRO A 161 -8.37 -6.14 14.88
CA PRO A 161 -7.86 -5.03 15.69
C PRO A 161 -7.27 -5.49 17.04
N ARG A 162 -7.64 -6.70 17.50
CA ARG A 162 -7.12 -7.30 18.73
C ARG A 162 -5.93 -8.25 18.48
N ALA A 163 -5.38 -8.26 17.27
CA ALA A 163 -4.16 -9.01 16.99
C ALA A 163 -3.00 -8.52 17.85
N PRO A 164 -2.10 -9.40 18.31
CA PRO A 164 -0.88 -9.01 18.97
C PRO A 164 -0.08 -7.99 18.15
N PHE A 165 0.61 -7.10 18.86
CA PHE A 165 1.42 -6.08 18.20
C PHE A 165 2.49 -6.73 17.32
N VAL A 166 2.49 -6.34 16.06
CA VAL A 166 3.60 -6.57 15.13
C VAL A 166 4.24 -5.22 14.88
N TYR A 167 5.58 -5.15 14.84
CA TYR A 167 6.27 -3.91 14.50
C TYR A 167 5.77 -3.41 13.14
N LEU A 168 5.00 -2.32 13.16
CA LEU A 168 4.33 -1.82 11.98
C LEU A 168 5.09 -0.63 11.40
N SER A 169 5.51 -0.76 10.16
CA SER A 169 5.62 0.35 9.23
C SER A 169 4.25 0.56 8.57
N GLY A 170 4.00 1.71 7.95
CA GLY A 170 2.78 1.94 7.16
C GLY A 170 2.55 0.89 6.07
N SER A 171 1.81 1.24 5.03
CA SER A 171 1.60 0.36 3.87
C SER A 171 2.92 0.02 3.17
N PHE A 172 3.04 -1.21 2.68
CA PHE A 172 4.17 -1.62 1.85
C PHE A 172 3.74 -2.67 0.81
N HIS A 173 4.46 -2.68 -0.31
CA HIS A 173 4.31 -3.68 -1.37
C HIS A 173 5.63 -4.41 -1.55
N LEU A 174 5.60 -5.76 -1.51
CA LEU A 174 6.76 -6.60 -1.83
C LEU A 174 6.58 -7.19 -3.24
N PHE A 175 7.57 -6.95 -4.08
CA PHE A 175 7.64 -7.47 -5.45
C PHE A 175 8.68 -8.58 -5.50
N ASP A 176 8.23 -9.81 -5.58
CA ASP A 176 9.05 -11.01 -5.42
C ASP A 176 9.84 -10.95 -4.08
N ARG A 177 11.13 -11.17 -4.12
CA ARG A 177 12.07 -10.88 -3.01
C ARG A 177 13.13 -9.89 -3.47
N ARG A 178 12.77 -8.98 -4.38
CA ARG A 178 13.71 -8.07 -5.06
C ARG A 178 13.52 -6.61 -4.67
N GLN A 179 12.29 -6.23 -4.32
CA GLN A 179 11.97 -4.83 -4.07
C GLN A 179 10.81 -4.70 -3.08
N VAL A 180 10.92 -3.70 -2.20
CA VAL A 180 9.79 -3.20 -1.40
C VAL A 180 9.53 -1.76 -1.79
N LEU A 181 8.27 -1.41 -2.04
CA LEU A 181 7.84 -0.03 -2.17
C LEU A 181 7.04 0.38 -0.93
N ILE A 182 7.38 1.55 -0.41
CA ILE A 182 6.70 2.20 0.71
C ILE A 182 6.32 3.59 0.29
N GLU A 183 5.06 3.94 0.46
CA GLU A 183 4.58 5.29 0.23
C GLU A 183 4.48 6.05 1.55
N THR A 184 5.04 7.25 1.58
CA THR A 184 4.89 8.22 2.65
C THR A 184 4.24 9.49 2.11
N ALA A 185 3.85 10.42 2.99
CA ALA A 185 3.26 11.70 2.56
C ALA A 185 4.19 12.53 1.66
N SER A 186 5.48 12.34 1.72
CA SER A 186 6.48 13.18 1.06
C SER A 186 7.46 12.43 0.16
N ALA A 187 7.37 11.09 0.08
CA ALA A 187 8.30 10.27 -0.71
C ALA A 187 7.73 8.87 -0.96
N GLU A 188 8.17 8.25 -2.04
CA GLU A 188 8.11 6.81 -2.26
C GLU A 188 9.52 6.23 -2.04
N LEU A 189 9.63 5.26 -1.16
CA LEU A 189 10.88 4.57 -0.89
C LEU A 189 10.91 3.26 -1.67
N SER A 190 11.99 3.05 -2.41
CA SER A 190 12.28 1.79 -3.09
C SER A 190 13.44 1.11 -2.39
N ILE A 191 13.19 -0.01 -1.75
CA ILE A 191 14.14 -0.78 -0.95
C ILE A 191 14.52 -2.02 -1.72
N THR A 192 15.82 -2.23 -1.95
CA THR A 192 16.37 -3.36 -2.70
C THR A 192 17.53 -4.05 -1.97
N ALA A 193 18.03 -3.47 -0.87
CA ALA A 193 19.10 -4.06 -0.08
C ALA A 193 18.65 -5.38 0.58
N PRO A 194 19.37 -6.50 0.42
CA PRO A 194 18.92 -7.81 0.90
C PRO A 194 18.60 -7.85 2.40
N SER A 195 19.42 -7.21 3.24
CA SER A 195 19.20 -7.16 4.69
C SER A 195 17.93 -6.39 5.08
N GLU A 196 17.57 -5.35 4.31
CA GLU A 196 16.33 -4.60 4.52
C GLU A 196 15.11 -5.38 3.99
N LEU A 197 15.24 -6.06 2.84
CA LEU A 197 14.19 -6.94 2.31
C LEU A 197 13.82 -8.02 3.33
N GLU A 198 14.79 -8.61 4.03
CA GLU A 198 14.55 -9.60 5.08
C GLU A 198 13.73 -9.05 6.25
N LEU A 199 13.83 -7.75 6.58
CA LEU A 199 13.00 -7.11 7.61
C LEU A 199 11.53 -7.14 7.18
N TYR A 200 11.23 -6.82 5.91
CA TYR A 200 9.86 -6.82 5.38
C TYR A 200 9.32 -8.24 5.19
N GLU A 201 10.16 -9.22 4.89
CA GLU A 201 9.77 -10.63 4.89
C GLU A 201 9.34 -11.09 6.30
N ARG A 202 10.08 -10.74 7.33
CA ARG A 202 9.71 -11.04 8.73
C ARG A 202 8.44 -10.31 9.15
N LEU A 203 8.30 -9.02 8.76
CA LEU A 203 7.12 -8.23 9.04
C LEU A 203 5.87 -8.85 8.39
N TRP A 204 5.97 -9.22 7.11
CA TRP A 204 4.90 -9.92 6.41
C TRP A 204 4.51 -11.23 7.07
N ALA A 205 5.49 -12.05 7.43
CA ALA A 205 5.24 -13.33 8.11
C ALA A 205 4.54 -13.13 9.47
N GLY A 206 4.97 -12.14 10.26
CA GLY A 206 4.34 -11.79 11.54
C GLY A 206 2.89 -11.36 11.36
N LEU A 207 2.60 -10.50 10.39
CA LEU A 207 1.23 -10.06 10.08
C LEU A 207 0.34 -11.22 9.62
N CYS A 208 0.87 -12.09 8.74
CA CYS A 208 0.14 -13.29 8.29
C CYS A 208 -0.20 -14.24 9.43
N GLY A 209 0.69 -14.36 10.43
CA GLY A 209 0.46 -15.21 11.61
C GLY A 209 -0.72 -14.77 12.48
N HIS A 210 -1.19 -13.55 12.33
CA HIS A 210 -2.32 -12.97 13.07
C HIS A 210 -3.55 -12.70 12.20
N ALA A 211 -3.43 -12.87 10.90
CA ALA A 211 -4.51 -12.57 9.97
C ALA A 211 -5.54 -13.71 9.92
N VAL A 212 -6.78 -13.34 9.71
CA VAL A 212 -7.89 -14.28 9.44
C VAL A 212 -8.13 -14.38 7.94
N HIS A 213 -8.50 -15.57 7.47
CA HIS A 213 -8.69 -15.92 6.08
C HIS A 213 -10.07 -16.54 5.84
N GLY A 214 -10.45 -16.70 4.58
CA GLY A 214 -11.67 -17.43 4.17
C GLY A 214 -12.92 -16.87 4.83
N ASP A 215 -13.72 -17.74 5.44
CA ASP A 215 -15.01 -17.36 6.03
C ASP A 215 -14.88 -16.35 7.18
N ALA A 216 -13.81 -16.42 7.97
CA ALA A 216 -13.58 -15.45 9.03
C ALA A 216 -13.28 -14.05 8.48
N ALA A 217 -12.49 -13.93 7.42
CA ALA A 217 -12.26 -12.65 6.73
C ALA A 217 -13.52 -12.14 6.04
N ARG A 218 -14.30 -13.05 5.43
CA ARG A 218 -15.60 -12.73 4.82
C ARG A 218 -16.57 -12.16 5.86
N ALA A 219 -16.66 -12.74 7.04
CA ALA A 219 -17.53 -12.27 8.12
C ALA A 219 -17.19 -10.83 8.56
N LEU A 220 -15.92 -10.45 8.61
CA LEU A 220 -15.51 -9.08 8.91
C LEU A 220 -15.97 -8.08 7.83
N ILE A 221 -15.88 -8.47 6.56
CA ILE A 221 -16.37 -7.62 5.45
C ILE A 221 -17.91 -7.48 5.50
N VAL A 222 -18.63 -8.57 5.78
CA VAL A 222 -20.09 -8.53 5.94
C VAL A 222 -20.48 -7.62 7.10
N SER A 223 -19.82 -7.75 8.25
CA SER A 223 -20.06 -6.88 9.40
C SER A 223 -19.83 -5.40 9.08
N ALA A 224 -18.77 -5.09 8.33
CA ALA A 224 -18.48 -3.72 7.89
C ALA A 224 -19.56 -3.20 6.90
N LEU A 225 -20.07 -4.06 6.02
CA LEU A 225 -21.17 -3.72 5.11
C LEU A 225 -22.47 -3.44 5.86
N ASP A 226 -22.85 -4.32 6.79
CA ASP A 226 -24.07 -4.19 7.58
C ASP A 226 -24.09 -2.90 8.41
N GLY A 227 -22.94 -2.54 9.00
CA GLY A 227 -22.79 -1.28 9.71
C GLY A 227 -22.99 -0.02 8.87
N ARG A 228 -22.83 -0.13 7.53
CA ARG A 228 -23.07 0.99 6.58
C ARG A 228 -24.51 1.02 6.05
N THR A 229 -25.13 -0.14 5.89
CA THR A 229 -26.48 -0.25 5.33
C THR A 229 -27.58 -0.18 6.38
N ASN A 230 -27.26 -0.52 7.64
CA ASN A 230 -28.18 -0.52 8.79
C ASN A 230 -27.57 0.17 10.01
N PRO A 231 -27.39 1.50 10.00
CA PRO A 231 -26.70 2.21 11.08
C PRO A 231 -27.39 2.14 12.48
N GLY A 232 -28.61 1.58 12.56
CA GLY A 232 -29.37 1.40 13.79
C GLY A 232 -29.25 0.02 14.45
N ALA A 233 -28.60 -0.95 13.82
CA ALA A 233 -28.36 -2.28 14.38
C ALA A 233 -27.05 -2.32 15.15
N SER A 234 -27.01 -1.77 16.36
CA SER A 234 -25.91 -1.99 17.28
C SER A 234 -25.70 -3.48 17.52
N PRO A 235 -24.47 -4.01 17.52
CA PRO A 235 -24.23 -5.40 17.86
C PRO A 235 -24.71 -5.61 19.31
N THR A 236 -25.72 -6.45 19.50
CA THR A 236 -26.15 -6.94 20.81
C THR A 236 -24.97 -7.63 21.44
N THR A 237 -24.34 -6.97 22.41
CA THR A 237 -23.31 -7.56 23.27
C THR A 237 -23.96 -8.70 24.04
N SER A 238 -23.81 -9.92 23.55
CA SER A 238 -24.18 -11.13 24.32
C SER A 238 -23.13 -11.29 25.40
N THR A 239 -23.45 -10.79 26.56
CA THR A 239 -22.77 -11.10 27.82
C THR A 239 -23.14 -12.52 28.22
N ARG A 240 -22.22 -13.45 28.15
CA ARG A 240 -22.16 -14.67 28.95
C ARG A 240 -20.72 -14.98 29.30
#